data_a22941868c90829c621bd24be0b060fa
#
_entry.id   a22941868c90829c621bd24be0b060fa
#
_cell.length_a   1.000
_cell.length_b   1.000
_cell.length_c   1.000
_cell.angle_alpha   90.00
_cell.angle_beta   90.00
_cell.angle_gamma   90.00
#
_symmetry.space_group_name_H-M   'P 1'
#
loop_
_entity.id
_entity.type
_entity.pdbx_description
1 polymer ?
#
loop_
_entity_poly.entity_id
_entity_poly.type
_entity_poly.pdbx_seq_one_letter_code
_entity_poly.pdbx_strand_id
1 'polypeptide(L)'
;MRRMARHLDLALLRTFVTIADHRSMTAAGHALHLTQGAISQQVARLEALSGPLFVREHRNLLLTAAGERLLDSARRLLAMHDALLTEMTNGVVEGTVRVGAPQDLVATCVAPILKGFAQAHPQVALTLVCAASPELRRGLRQGDLDVALIETPIGASTGECLAVDRLVWVGAKGGSAYRGTPLPVSMVAQTCAFRPIVLDALRAGGRTWRTVFENGSLDATAATVRADLAVTVWLASTVPADLDILPADCGLPALPNFAINLHLPRGQRTPAATELARHLRNGFARVRTAAWQPQREARTPCEAPVTAGIPKIRA
;
A
#
# COMPACT_ATOMS: atom_id res chain seq x y z
N MET A 1 -38.57 -30.26 -4.69
CA MET A 1 -37.91 -29.34 -5.60
C MET A 1 -36.39 -29.47 -5.43
N ARG A 2 -35.69 -30.04 -6.40
CA ARG A 2 -34.22 -30.16 -6.41
C ARG A 2 -33.66 -28.75 -6.56
N ARG A 3 -32.95 -28.23 -5.56
CA ARG A 3 -32.16 -26.98 -5.68
C ARG A 3 -31.10 -27.23 -6.77
N MET A 4 -31.28 -26.68 -7.97
CA MET A 4 -30.22 -26.67 -8.96
C MET A 4 -28.99 -26.02 -8.32
N ALA A 5 -27.87 -26.73 -8.33
CA ALA A 5 -26.60 -26.21 -7.86
C ALA A 5 -26.28 -24.94 -8.67
N ARG A 6 -26.25 -23.79 -8.01
CA ARG A 6 -25.83 -22.55 -8.65
C ARG A 6 -24.32 -22.61 -8.80
N HIS A 7 -23.85 -22.76 -10.03
CA HIS A 7 -22.42 -22.72 -10.33
C HIS A 7 -21.99 -21.27 -10.48
N LEU A 8 -20.93 -20.90 -9.76
CA LEU A 8 -20.31 -19.58 -9.88
C LEU A 8 -19.14 -19.69 -10.85
N ASP A 9 -19.23 -18.95 -11.97
CA ASP A 9 -18.19 -18.90 -12.98
C ASP A 9 -17.03 -17.99 -12.52
N LEU A 10 -15.82 -18.53 -12.52
CA LEU A 10 -14.61 -17.79 -12.13
C LEU A 10 -14.32 -16.62 -13.09
N ALA A 11 -14.73 -16.69 -14.35
CA ALA A 11 -14.60 -15.58 -15.29
C ALA A 11 -15.43 -14.37 -14.86
N LEU A 12 -16.63 -14.59 -14.31
CA LEU A 12 -17.45 -13.51 -13.77
C LEU A 12 -16.81 -12.85 -12.55
N LEU A 13 -16.21 -13.66 -11.65
CA LEU A 13 -15.48 -13.16 -10.51
C LEU A 13 -14.23 -12.38 -10.93
N ARG A 14 -13.50 -12.85 -11.92
CA ARG A 14 -12.32 -12.16 -12.45
C ARG A 14 -12.69 -10.79 -13.01
N THR A 15 -13.76 -10.72 -13.79
CA THR A 15 -14.29 -9.45 -14.30
C THR A 15 -14.71 -8.51 -13.19
N PHE A 16 -15.46 -9.01 -12.21
CA PHE A 16 -15.89 -8.22 -11.05
C PHE A 16 -14.70 -7.63 -10.28
N VAL A 17 -13.68 -8.44 -9.95
CA VAL A 17 -12.48 -7.99 -9.24
C VAL A 17 -11.72 -6.95 -10.06
N THR A 18 -11.54 -7.20 -11.37
CA THR A 18 -10.85 -6.25 -12.25
C THR A 18 -11.55 -4.90 -12.33
N ILE A 19 -12.89 -4.88 -12.41
CA ILE A 19 -13.66 -3.63 -12.37
C ILE A 19 -13.49 -2.91 -11.02
N ALA A 20 -13.55 -3.63 -9.91
CA ALA A 20 -13.36 -3.08 -8.57
C ALA A 20 -11.97 -2.43 -8.43
N ASP A 21 -10.92 -3.07 -8.98
CA ASP A 21 -9.55 -2.58 -8.92
C ASP A 21 -9.34 -1.33 -9.77
N HIS A 22 -9.88 -1.30 -10.98
CA HIS A 22 -9.75 -0.18 -11.90
C HIS A 22 -10.81 0.93 -11.71
N ARG A 23 -11.88 0.67 -10.96
CA ARG A 23 -13.05 1.56 -10.79
C ARG A 23 -13.65 2.04 -12.13
N SER A 24 -13.45 1.26 -13.18
CA SER A 24 -13.85 1.58 -14.54
C SER A 24 -14.10 0.31 -15.35
N MET A 25 -15.29 0.18 -15.93
CA MET A 25 -15.64 -0.93 -16.82
C MET A 25 -14.80 -0.92 -18.11
N THR A 26 -14.49 0.26 -18.62
CA THR A 26 -13.66 0.40 -19.84
C THR A 26 -12.23 -0.02 -19.57
N ALA A 27 -11.62 0.44 -18.46
CA ALA A 27 -10.28 0.04 -18.08
C ALA A 27 -10.18 -1.47 -17.77
N ALA A 28 -11.20 -2.05 -17.14
CA ALA A 28 -11.28 -3.49 -16.94
C ALA A 28 -11.39 -4.27 -18.27
N GLY A 29 -12.13 -3.75 -19.23
CA GLY A 29 -12.21 -4.32 -20.57
C GLY A 29 -10.86 -4.38 -21.27
N HIS A 30 -10.09 -3.30 -21.22
CA HIS A 30 -8.72 -3.29 -21.73
C HIS A 30 -7.80 -4.28 -21.00
N ALA A 31 -7.89 -4.35 -19.66
CA ALA A 31 -7.08 -5.25 -18.86
C ALA A 31 -7.37 -6.73 -19.11
N LEU A 32 -8.63 -7.07 -19.46
CA LEU A 32 -9.08 -8.44 -19.72
C LEU A 32 -9.18 -8.78 -21.22
N HIS A 33 -8.81 -7.86 -22.11
CA HIS A 33 -8.98 -8.01 -23.57
C HIS A 33 -10.42 -8.32 -23.99
N LEU A 34 -11.39 -7.70 -23.30
CA LEU A 34 -12.82 -7.85 -23.55
C LEU A 34 -13.45 -6.52 -24.01
N THR A 35 -14.51 -6.63 -24.79
CA THR A 35 -15.33 -5.46 -25.16
C THR A 35 -16.11 -4.96 -23.93
N GLN A 36 -16.46 -3.68 -23.91
CA GLN A 36 -17.30 -3.10 -22.85
C GLN A 36 -18.67 -3.81 -22.74
N GLY A 37 -19.25 -4.24 -23.85
CA GLY A 37 -20.49 -5.01 -23.87
C GLY A 37 -20.34 -6.38 -23.16
N ALA A 38 -19.22 -7.08 -23.41
CA ALA A 38 -18.92 -8.35 -22.74
C ALA A 38 -18.73 -8.14 -21.22
N ILE A 39 -18.00 -7.11 -20.81
CA ILE A 39 -17.84 -6.73 -19.39
C ILE A 39 -19.20 -6.48 -18.73
N SER A 40 -20.05 -5.65 -19.35
CA SER A 40 -21.38 -5.34 -18.82
C SER A 40 -22.26 -6.59 -18.70
N GLN A 41 -22.21 -7.49 -19.69
CA GLN A 41 -22.95 -8.75 -19.65
C GLN A 41 -22.46 -9.68 -18.55
N GLN A 42 -21.15 -9.77 -18.33
CA GLN A 42 -20.58 -10.58 -17.26
C GLN A 42 -20.97 -10.04 -15.87
N VAL A 43 -20.92 -8.73 -15.68
CA VAL A 43 -21.40 -8.09 -14.44
C VAL A 43 -22.87 -8.38 -14.20
N ALA A 44 -23.74 -8.18 -15.22
CA ALA A 44 -25.17 -8.45 -15.08
C ALA A 44 -25.48 -9.91 -14.72
N ARG A 45 -24.72 -10.87 -15.29
CA ARG A 45 -24.84 -12.30 -14.90
C ARG A 45 -24.46 -12.55 -13.45
N LEU A 46 -23.40 -11.91 -12.96
CA LEU A 46 -22.97 -12.06 -11.56
C LEU A 46 -23.99 -11.41 -10.62
N GLU A 47 -24.46 -10.21 -10.95
CA GLU A 47 -25.47 -9.50 -10.16
C GLU A 47 -26.83 -10.22 -10.12
N ALA A 48 -27.18 -10.95 -11.17
CA ALA A 48 -28.36 -11.82 -11.14
C ALA A 48 -28.27 -12.94 -10.10
N LEU A 49 -27.07 -13.33 -9.68
CA LEU A 49 -26.83 -14.34 -8.65
C LEU A 49 -26.71 -13.77 -7.23
N SER A 50 -26.18 -12.56 -7.12
CA SER A 50 -25.71 -11.96 -5.85
C SER A 50 -26.47 -10.69 -5.45
N GLY A 51 -27.28 -10.12 -6.34
CA GLY A 51 -27.80 -8.76 -6.23
C GLY A 51 -26.80 -7.70 -6.73
N PRO A 52 -27.16 -6.42 -6.70
CA PRO A 52 -26.33 -5.33 -7.22
C PRO A 52 -24.99 -5.26 -6.49
N LEU A 53 -23.90 -5.26 -7.25
CA LEU A 53 -22.51 -5.22 -6.72
C LEU A 53 -21.87 -3.86 -6.89
N PHE A 54 -22.34 -3.09 -7.89
CA PHE A 54 -21.85 -1.75 -8.17
C PHE A 54 -22.97 -0.72 -8.11
N VAL A 55 -22.61 0.50 -7.70
CA VAL A 55 -23.45 1.69 -7.76
C VAL A 55 -22.70 2.80 -8.48
N ARG A 56 -23.41 3.59 -9.29
CA ARG A 56 -22.87 4.78 -9.94
C ARG A 56 -23.21 6.01 -9.12
N GLU A 57 -22.18 6.69 -8.62
CA GLU A 57 -22.32 7.99 -7.99
C GLU A 57 -21.59 9.04 -8.83
N HIS A 58 -22.34 9.90 -9.50
CA HIS A 58 -21.85 10.91 -10.44
C HIS A 58 -21.02 10.25 -11.57
N ARG A 59 -19.70 10.41 -11.56
CA ARG A 59 -18.76 9.82 -12.54
C ARG A 59 -18.01 8.60 -12.01
N ASN A 60 -18.24 8.21 -10.77
CA ASN A 60 -17.51 7.14 -10.10
C ASN A 60 -18.34 5.86 -10.07
N LEU A 61 -17.66 4.73 -10.30
CA LEU A 61 -18.21 3.39 -10.09
C LEU A 61 -17.73 2.90 -8.73
N LEU A 62 -18.67 2.71 -7.81
CA LEU A 62 -18.40 2.30 -6.43
C LEU A 62 -18.97 0.91 -6.15
N LEU A 63 -18.42 0.21 -5.18
CA LEU A 63 -18.99 -1.05 -4.71
C LEU A 63 -20.18 -0.80 -3.78
N THR A 64 -21.18 -1.67 -3.86
CA THR A 64 -22.20 -1.77 -2.81
C THR A 64 -21.67 -2.52 -1.59
N ALA A 65 -22.36 -2.50 -0.47
CA ALA A 65 -22.00 -3.32 0.69
C ALA A 65 -21.96 -4.83 0.37
N ALA A 66 -22.79 -5.30 -0.58
CA ALA A 66 -22.72 -6.66 -1.11
C ALA A 66 -21.48 -6.89 -1.95
N GLY A 67 -21.13 -5.91 -2.79
CA GLY A 67 -19.90 -5.92 -3.60
C GLY A 67 -18.65 -5.99 -2.74
N GLU A 68 -18.56 -5.20 -1.68
CA GLU A 68 -17.41 -5.22 -0.76
C GLU A 68 -17.23 -6.60 -0.11
N ARG A 69 -18.29 -7.20 0.41
CA ARG A 69 -18.23 -8.54 1.00
C ARG A 69 -17.83 -9.61 -0.02
N LEU A 70 -18.34 -9.52 -1.26
CA LEU A 70 -18.01 -10.46 -2.32
C LEU A 70 -16.55 -10.31 -2.75
N LEU A 71 -15.99 -9.10 -2.76
CA LEU A 71 -14.65 -8.80 -3.28
C LEU A 71 -13.58 -9.61 -2.60
N ASP A 72 -13.60 -9.70 -1.27
CA ASP A 72 -12.63 -10.48 -0.50
C ASP A 72 -12.72 -11.97 -0.78
N SER A 73 -13.93 -12.50 -0.85
CA SER A 73 -14.15 -13.90 -1.15
C SER A 73 -13.79 -14.25 -2.58
N ALA A 74 -14.11 -13.36 -3.55
CA ALA A 74 -13.76 -13.51 -4.95
C ALA A 74 -12.24 -13.53 -5.15
N ARG A 75 -11.51 -12.62 -4.51
CA ARG A 75 -10.05 -12.59 -4.57
C ARG A 75 -9.42 -13.88 -4.02
N ARG A 76 -9.92 -14.40 -2.90
CA ARG A 76 -9.43 -15.66 -2.32
C ARG A 76 -9.67 -16.85 -3.26
N LEU A 77 -10.87 -16.96 -3.82
CA LEU A 77 -11.20 -18.03 -4.77
C LEU A 77 -10.33 -17.97 -6.03
N LEU A 78 -10.16 -16.79 -6.61
CA LEU A 78 -9.31 -16.61 -7.79
C LEU A 78 -7.85 -16.93 -7.47
N ALA A 79 -7.34 -16.56 -6.31
CA ALA A 79 -5.98 -16.89 -5.88
C ALA A 79 -5.79 -18.42 -5.71
N MET A 80 -6.77 -19.11 -5.14
CA MET A 80 -6.74 -20.59 -5.04
C MET A 80 -6.81 -21.26 -6.40
N HIS A 81 -7.68 -20.79 -7.29
CA HIS A 81 -7.78 -21.30 -8.65
C HIS A 81 -6.47 -21.11 -9.42
N ASP A 82 -5.89 -19.92 -9.36
CA ASP A 82 -4.62 -19.63 -10.06
C ASP A 82 -3.46 -20.43 -9.47
N ALA A 83 -3.46 -20.73 -8.17
CA ALA A 83 -2.51 -21.64 -7.52
C ALA A 83 -2.65 -23.06 -8.05
N LEU A 84 -3.88 -23.61 -8.11
CA LEU A 84 -4.15 -24.94 -8.65
C LEU A 84 -3.73 -25.08 -10.11
N LEU A 85 -4.04 -24.07 -10.94
CA LEU A 85 -3.59 -24.08 -12.35
C LEU A 85 -2.06 -24.09 -12.45
N THR A 86 -1.38 -23.36 -11.56
CA THR A 86 0.08 -23.31 -11.48
C THR A 86 0.64 -24.69 -11.09
N GLU A 87 0.06 -25.34 -10.09
CA GLU A 87 0.43 -26.71 -9.70
C GLU A 87 0.23 -27.71 -10.83
N MET A 88 -0.83 -27.56 -11.60
CA MET A 88 -1.15 -28.48 -12.72
C MET A 88 -0.30 -28.23 -13.98
N THR A 89 0.15 -26.99 -14.20
CA THR A 89 0.81 -26.61 -15.46
C THR A 89 2.31 -26.40 -15.32
N ASN A 90 2.78 -26.03 -14.16
CA ASN A 90 4.20 -25.84 -13.86
C ASN A 90 4.66 -27.02 -13.01
N GLY A 91 5.68 -27.74 -13.48
CA GLY A 91 6.45 -28.63 -12.62
C GLY A 91 6.93 -27.86 -11.38
N VAL A 92 7.54 -28.55 -10.43
CA VAL A 92 8.06 -27.94 -9.20
C VAL A 92 8.88 -26.70 -9.52
N VAL A 93 8.42 -25.53 -9.04
CA VAL A 93 9.19 -24.26 -9.19
C VAL A 93 10.40 -24.37 -8.28
N GLU A 94 11.59 -24.32 -8.87
CA GLU A 94 12.87 -24.44 -8.18
C GLU A 94 13.84 -23.34 -8.62
N GLY A 95 14.97 -23.24 -7.94
CA GLY A 95 16.04 -22.30 -8.25
C GLY A 95 16.19 -21.19 -7.24
N THR A 96 16.74 -20.05 -7.67
CA THR A 96 17.00 -18.90 -6.80
C THR A 96 16.20 -17.70 -7.26
N VAL A 97 15.78 -16.85 -6.32
CA VAL A 97 15.17 -15.54 -6.62
C VAL A 97 15.63 -14.50 -5.61
N ARG A 98 16.10 -13.36 -6.12
CA ARG A 98 16.53 -12.20 -5.33
C ARG A 98 15.48 -11.10 -5.46
N VAL A 99 14.81 -10.79 -4.36
CA VAL A 99 13.79 -9.74 -4.30
C VAL A 99 14.29 -8.54 -3.51
N GLY A 100 14.11 -7.35 -4.07
CA GLY A 100 14.41 -6.08 -3.42
C GLY A 100 13.15 -5.39 -2.91
N ALA A 101 13.19 -4.82 -1.71
CA ALA A 101 12.09 -4.02 -1.17
C ALA A 101 12.59 -2.93 -0.22
N PRO A 102 11.89 -1.77 -0.14
CA PRO A 102 12.11 -0.77 0.90
C PRO A 102 11.88 -1.34 2.30
N GLN A 103 12.65 -0.85 3.27
CA GLN A 103 12.70 -1.43 4.61
C GLN A 103 11.35 -1.31 5.34
N ASP A 104 10.63 -0.22 5.18
CA ASP A 104 9.31 0.02 5.77
C ASP A 104 8.25 -0.95 5.24
N LEU A 105 8.28 -1.25 3.94
CA LEU A 105 7.40 -2.26 3.33
C LEU A 105 7.75 -3.68 3.81
N VAL A 106 9.04 -3.98 4.00
CA VAL A 106 9.45 -5.29 4.52
C VAL A 106 8.88 -5.52 5.90
N ALA A 107 9.01 -4.54 6.80
CA ALA A 107 8.54 -4.66 8.18
C ALA A 107 7.01 -4.83 8.29
N THR A 108 6.25 -4.29 7.34
CA THR A 108 4.79 -4.21 7.46
C THR A 108 4.04 -5.24 6.62
N CYS A 109 4.41 -5.43 5.36
CA CYS A 109 3.63 -6.27 4.45
C CYS A 109 4.44 -7.30 3.64
N VAL A 110 5.69 -7.03 3.30
CA VAL A 110 6.45 -7.91 2.40
C VAL A 110 6.88 -9.21 3.08
N ALA A 111 7.36 -9.15 4.34
CA ALA A 111 7.82 -10.36 5.03
C ALA A 111 6.72 -11.43 5.21
N PRO A 112 5.48 -11.12 5.59
CA PRO A 112 4.39 -12.09 5.61
C PRO A 112 4.07 -12.69 4.23
N ILE A 113 4.14 -11.87 3.17
CA ILE A 113 3.91 -12.33 1.79
C ILE A 113 5.02 -13.31 1.39
N LEU A 114 6.29 -12.98 1.64
CA LEU A 114 7.42 -13.84 1.33
C LEU A 114 7.42 -15.14 2.14
N LYS A 115 6.96 -15.11 3.39
CA LYS A 115 6.75 -16.33 4.19
C LYS A 115 5.76 -17.27 3.50
N GLY A 116 4.63 -16.75 3.02
CA GLY A 116 3.64 -17.54 2.28
C GLY A 116 4.22 -18.11 0.97
N PHE A 117 5.05 -17.35 0.27
CA PHE A 117 5.76 -17.81 -0.92
C PHE A 117 6.74 -18.95 -0.61
N ALA A 118 7.58 -18.79 0.41
CA ALA A 118 8.55 -19.81 0.80
C ALA A 118 7.88 -21.13 1.25
N GLN A 119 6.72 -21.04 1.90
CA GLN A 119 5.93 -22.21 2.28
C GLN A 119 5.31 -22.91 1.06
N ALA A 120 4.87 -22.15 0.06
CA ALA A 120 4.29 -22.70 -1.18
C ALA A 120 5.36 -23.25 -2.13
N HIS A 121 6.58 -22.73 -2.10
CA HIS A 121 7.68 -23.09 -3.00
C HIS A 121 8.97 -23.39 -2.23
N PRO A 122 9.03 -24.47 -1.46
CA PRO A 122 10.17 -24.78 -0.58
C PRO A 122 11.47 -25.08 -1.33
N GLN A 123 11.41 -25.33 -2.63
CA GLN A 123 12.58 -25.57 -3.49
C GLN A 123 13.15 -24.28 -4.12
N VAL A 124 12.54 -23.13 -3.83
CA VAL A 124 13.05 -21.82 -4.26
C VAL A 124 13.89 -21.20 -3.14
N ALA A 125 15.19 -21.01 -3.41
CA ALA A 125 16.05 -20.23 -2.51
C ALA A 125 15.73 -18.73 -2.67
N LEU A 126 15.10 -18.14 -1.64
CA LEU A 126 14.69 -16.75 -1.62
C LEU A 126 15.73 -15.88 -0.90
N THR A 127 16.21 -14.81 -1.56
CA THR A 127 17.03 -13.77 -0.94
C THR A 127 16.29 -12.44 -0.96
N LEU A 128 16.12 -11.82 0.22
CA LEU A 128 15.55 -10.49 0.36
C LEU A 128 16.66 -9.46 0.53
N VAL A 129 16.64 -8.41 -0.31
CA VAL A 129 17.55 -7.27 -0.25
C VAL A 129 16.75 -6.03 0.16
N CYS A 130 17.13 -5.45 1.31
CA CYS A 130 16.52 -4.20 1.78
C CYS A 130 17.41 -3.02 1.38
N ALA A 131 16.84 -2.08 0.59
CA ALA A 131 17.55 -0.88 0.17
C ALA A 131 16.54 0.23 -0.20
N ALA A 132 17.04 1.45 -0.43
CA ALA A 132 16.19 2.53 -0.92
C ALA A 132 15.74 2.31 -2.38
N SER A 133 14.57 2.82 -2.73
CA SER A 133 13.98 2.65 -4.08
C SER A 133 14.92 2.96 -5.26
N PRO A 134 15.77 4.02 -5.22
CA PRO A 134 16.75 4.26 -6.28
C PRO A 134 17.83 3.17 -6.40
N GLU A 135 18.26 2.60 -5.29
CA GLU A 135 19.27 1.53 -5.24
C GLU A 135 18.68 0.22 -5.76
N LEU A 136 17.45 -0.12 -5.35
CA LEU A 136 16.72 -1.29 -5.85
C LEU A 136 16.52 -1.22 -7.36
N ARG A 137 16.20 -0.03 -7.88
CA ARG A 137 16.08 0.19 -9.33
C ARG A 137 17.40 -0.02 -10.05
N ARG A 138 18.53 0.36 -9.44
CA ARG A 138 19.87 0.11 -9.97
C ARG A 138 20.18 -1.37 -9.99
N GLY A 139 19.99 -2.06 -8.85
CA GLY A 139 20.22 -3.51 -8.73
C GLY A 139 19.41 -4.33 -9.75
N LEU A 140 18.15 -3.93 -9.99
CA LEU A 140 17.33 -4.58 -11.01
C LEU A 140 17.89 -4.39 -12.44
N ARG A 141 18.43 -3.19 -12.75
CA ARG A 141 19.05 -2.93 -14.07
C ARG A 141 20.39 -3.65 -14.25
N GLN A 142 21.13 -3.87 -13.17
CA GLN A 142 22.41 -4.57 -13.16
C GLN A 142 22.27 -6.09 -13.14
N GLY A 143 21.04 -6.61 -12.91
CA GLY A 143 20.79 -8.03 -12.79
C GLY A 143 21.09 -8.59 -11.38
N ASP A 144 21.35 -7.72 -10.41
CA ASP A 144 21.56 -8.11 -9.01
C ASP A 144 20.25 -8.51 -8.31
N LEU A 145 19.11 -8.13 -8.90
CA LEU A 145 17.76 -8.44 -8.43
C LEU A 145 16.90 -9.00 -9.57
N ASP A 146 16.06 -9.97 -9.24
CA ASP A 146 15.09 -10.56 -10.16
C ASP A 146 13.72 -9.89 -10.07
N VAL A 147 13.39 -9.35 -8.90
CA VAL A 147 12.13 -8.66 -8.60
C VAL A 147 12.42 -7.49 -7.68
N ALA A 148 11.77 -6.35 -7.87
CA ALA A 148 11.88 -5.23 -6.94
C ALA A 148 10.54 -4.55 -6.70
N LEU A 149 10.28 -4.18 -5.45
CA LEU A 149 9.25 -3.22 -5.05
C LEU A 149 9.89 -1.84 -4.96
N ILE A 150 9.27 -0.86 -5.58
CA ILE A 150 9.81 0.50 -5.68
C ILE A 150 8.71 1.50 -5.38
N GLU A 151 9.00 2.42 -4.48
CA GLU A 151 8.12 3.53 -4.11
C GLU A 151 8.44 4.74 -4.99
N THR A 152 7.40 5.33 -5.57
CA THR A 152 7.50 6.56 -6.37
C THR A 152 6.31 7.47 -6.14
N PRO A 153 6.47 8.79 -6.26
CA PRO A 153 5.31 9.69 -6.30
C PRO A 153 4.35 9.27 -7.42
N ILE A 154 3.05 9.45 -7.20
CA ILE A 154 2.06 9.25 -8.26
C ILE A 154 2.38 10.18 -9.43
N GLY A 155 2.30 9.67 -10.66
CA GLY A 155 2.65 10.41 -11.88
C GLY A 155 4.10 10.19 -12.35
N ALA A 156 5.02 9.82 -11.47
CA ALA A 156 6.38 9.39 -11.83
C ALA A 156 6.51 7.85 -11.89
N SER A 157 5.38 7.15 -11.80
CA SER A 157 5.35 5.69 -11.70
C SER A 157 5.85 5.03 -12.98
N THR A 158 6.85 4.16 -12.81
CA THR A 158 7.28 3.20 -13.83
C THR A 158 7.13 1.81 -13.22
N GLY A 159 6.58 0.86 -13.97
CA GLY A 159 6.29 -0.49 -13.46
C GLY A 159 4.81 -0.71 -13.21
N GLU A 160 4.49 -1.84 -12.61
CA GLU A 160 3.12 -2.23 -12.28
C GLU A 160 2.74 -1.73 -10.89
N CYS A 161 1.75 -0.85 -10.79
CA CYS A 161 1.28 -0.31 -9.52
C CYS A 161 0.50 -1.39 -8.73
N LEU A 162 1.02 -1.82 -7.59
CA LEU A 162 0.36 -2.76 -6.68
C LEU A 162 -0.55 -2.07 -5.68
N ALA A 163 -0.12 -0.90 -5.18
CA ALA A 163 -0.85 -0.12 -4.20
C ALA A 163 -0.52 1.37 -4.31
N VAL A 164 -1.42 2.19 -3.81
CA VAL A 164 -1.20 3.63 -3.60
C VAL A 164 -1.43 3.91 -2.13
N ASP A 165 -0.52 4.64 -1.52
CA ASP A 165 -0.61 5.04 -0.12
C ASP A 165 -0.30 6.52 0.07
N ARG A 166 -0.78 7.09 1.16
CA ARG A 166 -0.54 8.47 1.52
C ARG A 166 0.82 8.61 2.20
N LEU A 167 1.61 9.57 1.79
CA LEU A 167 2.76 9.99 2.55
C LEU A 167 2.28 10.95 3.66
N VAL A 168 2.62 10.67 4.91
CA VAL A 168 2.09 11.38 6.08
C VAL A 168 3.20 11.80 7.03
N TRP A 169 2.98 12.93 7.71
CA TRP A 169 3.82 13.36 8.81
C TRP A 169 3.53 12.51 10.05
N VAL A 170 4.58 12.13 10.75
CA VAL A 170 4.51 11.26 11.92
C VAL A 170 5.26 11.88 13.09
N GLY A 171 4.63 11.86 14.26
CA GLY A 171 5.18 12.37 15.51
C GLY A 171 5.01 11.38 16.66
N ALA A 172 5.56 11.73 17.80
CA ALA A 172 5.32 11.00 19.04
C ALA A 172 3.84 11.06 19.43
N LYS A 173 3.36 10.03 20.07
CA LYS A 173 1.97 10.01 20.56
C LYS A 173 1.76 11.13 21.59
N GLY A 174 0.85 12.06 21.26
CA GLY A 174 0.63 13.25 22.06
C GLY A 174 1.81 14.23 22.11
N GLY A 175 2.79 14.08 21.21
CA GLY A 175 4.01 14.91 21.16
C GLY A 175 3.79 16.30 20.61
N SER A 176 4.82 17.12 20.69
CA SER A 176 4.82 18.54 20.33
C SER A 176 5.93 18.96 19.39
N ALA A 177 6.86 18.07 19.03
CA ALA A 177 8.03 18.38 18.20
C ALA A 177 7.65 19.05 16.87
N TYR A 178 6.48 18.73 16.29
CA TYR A 178 5.99 19.32 15.05
C TYR A 178 5.73 20.83 15.13
N ARG A 179 5.60 21.40 16.33
CA ARG A 179 5.40 22.84 16.57
C ARG A 179 6.72 23.61 16.57
N GLY A 180 7.85 22.93 16.66
CA GLY A 180 9.19 23.52 16.76
C GLY A 180 9.53 24.41 15.56
N THR A 181 10.26 25.52 15.82
CA THR A 181 10.79 26.41 14.78
C THR A 181 12.27 26.67 15.08
N PRO A 182 13.21 26.19 14.25
CA PRO A 182 13.04 25.36 13.06
C PRO A 182 12.46 23.98 13.38
N LEU A 183 11.68 23.39 12.44
CA LEU A 183 11.08 22.06 12.58
C LEU A 183 12.17 21.01 12.78
N PRO A 184 12.18 20.25 13.88
CA PRO A 184 13.12 19.14 14.04
C PRO A 184 12.65 17.94 13.20
N VAL A 185 13.47 17.48 12.26
CA VAL A 185 13.13 16.36 11.35
C VAL A 185 14.15 15.26 11.52
N SER A 186 13.68 14.02 11.64
CA SER A 186 14.48 12.81 11.53
C SER A 186 14.21 12.17 10.16
N MET A 187 15.25 12.03 9.36
CA MET A 187 15.14 11.48 8.01
C MET A 187 16.02 10.25 7.88
N VAL A 188 15.44 9.19 7.31
CA VAL A 188 16.17 8.02 6.87
C VAL A 188 17.15 8.45 5.75
N ALA A 189 18.00 7.59 5.29
CA ALA A 189 19.13 7.81 4.38
C ALA A 189 18.93 8.91 3.32
N GLN A 190 20.02 9.51 2.84
CA GLN A 190 20.00 10.52 1.78
C GLN A 190 19.40 10.01 0.47
N THR A 191 19.47 8.70 0.23
CA THR A 191 18.90 8.01 -0.94
C THR A 191 17.40 7.70 -0.80
N CYS A 192 16.76 8.02 0.33
CA CYS A 192 15.33 7.77 0.55
C CYS A 192 14.48 8.52 -0.50
N ALA A 193 13.53 7.81 -1.12
CA ALA A 193 12.63 8.36 -2.13
C ALA A 193 11.75 9.50 -1.60
N PHE A 194 11.47 9.54 -0.30
CA PHE A 194 10.63 10.56 0.32
C PHE A 194 11.39 11.88 0.59
N ARG A 195 12.71 11.81 0.83
CA ARG A 195 13.51 12.96 1.26
C ARG A 195 13.39 14.19 0.35
N PRO A 196 13.60 14.12 -0.98
CA PRO A 196 13.48 15.28 -1.84
C PRO A 196 12.08 15.89 -1.80
N ILE A 197 11.04 15.06 -1.78
CA ILE A 197 9.64 15.48 -1.74
C ILE A 197 9.32 16.25 -0.46
N VAL A 198 9.81 15.75 0.68
CA VAL A 198 9.62 16.37 1.99
C VAL A 198 10.32 17.72 2.05
N LEU A 199 11.57 17.79 1.59
CA LEU A 199 12.34 19.03 1.59
C LEU A 199 11.73 20.08 0.67
N ASP A 200 11.23 19.69 -0.49
CA ASP A 200 10.56 20.58 -1.44
C ASP A 200 9.23 21.09 -0.87
N ALA A 201 8.46 20.22 -0.21
CA ALA A 201 7.22 20.63 0.46
C ALA A 201 7.48 21.63 1.61
N LEU A 202 8.52 21.41 2.44
CA LEU A 202 8.91 22.34 3.50
C LEU A 202 9.36 23.70 2.94
N ARG A 203 10.16 23.71 1.86
CA ARG A 203 10.57 24.95 1.16
C ARG A 203 9.36 25.70 0.61
N ALA A 204 8.48 25.00 -0.12
CA ALA A 204 7.28 25.59 -0.69
C ALA A 204 6.34 26.18 0.38
N GLY A 205 6.24 25.52 1.55
CA GLY A 205 5.48 25.99 2.70
C GLY A 205 6.18 27.06 3.54
N GLY A 206 7.38 27.51 3.17
CA GLY A 206 8.17 28.51 3.93
C GLY A 206 8.59 28.02 5.32
N ARG A 207 8.55 26.71 5.56
CA ARG A 207 8.86 26.10 6.87
C ARG A 207 10.35 25.86 6.98
N THR A 208 11.02 26.53 7.93
CA THR A 208 12.41 26.23 8.29
C THR A 208 12.49 24.91 9.04
N TRP A 209 13.55 24.14 8.81
CA TRP A 209 13.78 22.87 9.49
C TRP A 209 15.25 22.69 9.89
N ARG A 210 15.47 21.79 10.82
CA ARG A 210 16.79 21.26 11.18
C ARG A 210 16.73 19.74 11.21
N THR A 211 17.76 19.11 10.69
CA THR A 211 17.88 17.64 10.81
C THR A 211 18.41 17.30 12.20
N VAL A 212 17.65 16.47 12.93
CA VAL A 212 18.03 15.97 14.25
C VAL A 212 18.83 14.67 14.13
N PHE A 213 18.47 13.84 13.13
CA PHE A 213 19.09 12.55 12.91
C PHE A 213 19.15 12.23 11.42
N GLU A 214 20.35 11.82 10.93
CA GLU A 214 20.61 11.40 9.56
C GLU A 214 21.20 10.00 9.51
N ASN A 215 20.95 9.28 8.41
CA ASN A 215 21.50 7.95 8.15
C ASN A 215 21.11 6.86 9.14
N GLY A 216 19.95 7.00 9.78
CA GLY A 216 19.43 5.98 10.69
C GLY A 216 18.73 4.83 9.98
N SER A 217 18.69 3.71 10.65
CA SER A 217 17.70 2.68 10.39
C SER A 217 16.30 3.20 10.70
N LEU A 218 15.26 2.52 10.19
CA LEU A 218 13.87 2.83 10.56
C LEU A 218 13.67 2.79 12.09
N ASP A 219 14.29 1.85 12.78
CA ASP A 219 14.19 1.71 14.22
C ASP A 219 14.78 2.91 14.96
N ALA A 220 15.94 3.41 14.53
CA ALA A 220 16.56 4.59 15.11
C ALA A 220 15.75 5.86 14.83
N THR A 221 15.18 5.98 13.61
CA THR A 221 14.25 7.06 13.28
C THR A 221 13.01 6.99 14.17
N ALA A 222 12.41 5.80 14.32
CA ALA A 222 11.27 5.59 15.20
C ALA A 222 11.58 5.94 16.67
N ALA A 223 12.76 5.56 17.18
CA ALA A 223 13.18 5.88 18.53
C ALA A 223 13.31 7.40 18.74
N THR A 224 13.89 8.12 17.78
CA THR A 224 14.02 9.59 17.83
C THR A 224 12.64 10.27 17.84
N VAL A 225 11.70 9.76 17.03
CA VAL A 225 10.32 10.27 16.97
C VAL A 225 9.56 9.95 18.26
N ARG A 226 9.66 8.72 18.79
CA ARG A 226 9.04 8.32 20.08
C ARG A 226 9.47 9.20 21.24
N ALA A 227 10.73 9.64 21.22
CA ALA A 227 11.27 10.53 22.23
C ALA A 227 10.82 12.01 22.06
N ASP A 228 9.95 12.30 21.12
CA ASP A 228 9.49 13.66 20.75
C ASP A 228 10.65 14.63 20.42
N LEU A 229 11.77 14.11 19.92
CA LEU A 229 12.91 14.90 19.50
C LEU A 229 12.76 15.44 18.09
N ALA A 230 11.98 14.76 17.26
CA ALA A 230 11.76 15.11 15.86
C ALA A 230 10.44 14.53 15.32
N VAL A 231 10.01 15.04 14.18
CA VAL A 231 9.01 14.42 13.32
C VAL A 231 9.67 13.71 12.15
N THR A 232 8.96 12.79 11.53
CA THR A 232 9.41 12.10 10.30
C THR A 232 8.26 11.96 9.31
N VAL A 233 8.52 11.29 8.19
CA VAL A 233 7.53 11.02 7.15
C VAL A 233 7.57 9.56 6.78
N TRP A 234 6.40 8.90 6.76
CA TRP A 234 6.21 7.51 6.32
C TRP A 234 4.96 7.35 5.46
N LEU A 235 4.85 6.22 4.79
CA LEU A 235 3.58 5.79 4.23
C LEU A 235 2.58 5.50 5.35
N ALA A 236 1.33 5.91 5.18
CA ALA A 236 0.32 5.78 6.24
C ALA A 236 0.15 4.33 6.73
N SER A 237 0.26 3.36 5.83
CA SER A 237 0.17 1.92 6.17
C SER A 237 1.40 1.38 6.90
N THR A 238 2.53 2.09 6.91
CA THR A 238 3.79 1.65 7.54
C THR A 238 4.06 2.33 8.86
N VAL A 239 3.19 3.24 9.31
CA VAL A 239 3.35 3.95 10.57
C VAL A 239 3.17 2.99 11.75
N PRO A 240 4.14 2.90 12.67
CA PRO A 240 4.01 2.11 13.89
C PRO A 240 2.81 2.54 14.74
N ALA A 241 2.10 1.59 15.33
CA ALA A 241 0.87 1.84 16.09
C ALA A 241 1.06 2.68 17.37
N ASP A 242 2.29 2.82 17.82
CA ASP A 242 2.68 3.62 18.97
C ASP A 242 3.12 5.06 18.62
N LEU A 243 3.02 5.43 17.35
CA LEU A 243 3.24 6.79 16.84
C LEU A 243 1.94 7.38 16.27
N ASP A 244 1.86 8.69 16.22
CA ASP A 244 0.71 9.40 15.69
C ASP A 244 0.97 9.91 14.27
N ILE A 245 -0.01 9.68 13.39
CA ILE A 245 -0.12 10.42 12.14
C ILE A 245 -0.60 11.82 12.50
N LEU A 246 0.22 12.83 12.19
CA LEU A 246 -0.11 14.21 12.48
C LEU A 246 -1.30 14.68 11.63
N PRO A 247 -2.24 15.44 12.20
CA PRO A 247 -3.41 15.90 11.49
C PRO A 247 -3.05 16.93 10.40
N ALA A 248 -3.89 17.06 9.38
CA ALA A 248 -3.63 17.93 8.24
C ALA A 248 -3.55 19.43 8.62
N ASP A 249 -4.17 19.83 9.72
CA ASP A 249 -4.20 21.19 10.25
C ASP A 249 -3.07 21.48 11.25
N CYS A 250 -2.09 20.58 11.41
CA CYS A 250 -0.97 20.77 12.34
C CYS A 250 0.06 21.83 11.87
N GLY A 251 -0.16 22.49 10.75
CA GLY A 251 0.72 23.53 10.21
C GLY A 251 1.93 22.98 9.42
N LEU A 252 1.93 21.70 9.07
CA LEU A 252 2.91 21.11 8.18
C LEU A 252 2.37 21.01 6.74
N PRO A 253 3.23 21.11 5.72
CA PRO A 253 2.80 21.06 4.33
C PRO A 253 2.20 19.70 3.97
N ALA A 254 1.20 19.72 3.09
CA ALA A 254 0.65 18.49 2.51
C ALA A 254 1.71 17.74 1.70
N LEU A 255 1.67 16.42 1.77
CA LEU A 255 2.58 15.52 1.04
C LEU A 255 1.79 14.75 -0.04
N PRO A 256 2.42 14.43 -1.19
CA PRO A 256 1.76 13.67 -2.25
C PRO A 256 1.58 12.21 -1.84
N ASN A 257 0.66 11.52 -2.53
CA ASN A 257 0.55 10.08 -2.43
C ASN A 257 1.68 9.38 -3.20
N PHE A 258 2.04 8.19 -2.74
CA PHE A 258 3.04 7.35 -3.37
C PHE A 258 2.43 6.07 -3.91
N ALA A 259 2.97 5.59 -5.01
CA ALA A 259 2.67 4.29 -5.57
C ALA A 259 3.76 3.29 -5.16
N ILE A 260 3.34 2.09 -4.74
CA ILE A 260 4.19 0.93 -4.54
C ILE A 260 4.12 0.12 -5.83
N ASN A 261 5.24 0.06 -6.54
CA ASN A 261 5.31 -0.53 -7.88
C ASN A 261 6.14 -1.80 -7.88
N LEU A 262 5.64 -2.83 -8.56
CA LEU A 262 6.38 -4.05 -8.87
C LEU A 262 7.18 -3.83 -10.15
N HIS A 263 8.46 -4.10 -10.06
CA HIS A 263 9.39 -4.04 -11.18
C HIS A 263 10.02 -5.40 -11.43
N LEU A 264 10.14 -5.75 -12.70
CA LEU A 264 10.77 -6.96 -13.19
C LEU A 264 11.82 -6.58 -14.26
N PRO A 265 12.87 -7.36 -14.44
CA PRO A 265 13.83 -7.14 -15.52
C PRO A 265 13.16 -7.13 -16.90
N ARG A 266 13.73 -6.36 -17.83
CA ARG A 266 13.35 -6.45 -19.24
C ARG A 266 14.03 -7.69 -19.85
N GLY A 267 13.23 -8.61 -20.41
CA GLY A 267 13.75 -9.83 -21.05
C GLY A 267 13.28 -11.11 -20.37
N GLN A 268 14.09 -12.18 -20.52
CA GLN A 268 13.74 -13.51 -20.01
C GLN A 268 13.75 -13.51 -18.47
N ARG A 269 12.73 -14.08 -17.89
CA ARG A 269 12.54 -14.19 -16.43
C ARG A 269 12.60 -15.65 -16.02
N THR A 270 13.14 -15.92 -14.84
CA THR A 270 13.10 -17.28 -14.28
C THR A 270 11.67 -17.62 -13.86
N PRO A 271 11.30 -18.92 -13.88
CA PRO A 271 10.01 -19.38 -13.35
C PRO A 271 9.81 -18.92 -11.90
N ALA A 272 10.85 -18.99 -11.06
CA ALA A 272 10.82 -18.54 -9.67
C ALA A 272 10.51 -17.03 -9.55
N ALA A 273 11.12 -16.18 -10.37
CA ALA A 273 10.85 -14.74 -10.36
C ALA A 273 9.43 -14.41 -10.86
N THR A 274 8.95 -15.13 -11.87
CA THR A 274 7.58 -14.96 -12.39
C THR A 274 6.55 -15.34 -11.33
N GLU A 275 6.78 -16.44 -10.64
CA GLU A 275 5.90 -16.94 -9.60
C GLU A 275 5.91 -16.03 -8.36
N LEU A 276 7.10 -15.57 -7.94
CA LEU A 276 7.19 -14.60 -6.85
C LEU A 276 6.46 -13.28 -7.19
N ALA A 277 6.59 -12.80 -8.42
CA ALA A 277 5.85 -11.61 -8.86
C ALA A 277 4.34 -11.80 -8.78
N ARG A 278 3.83 -12.98 -9.18
CA ARG A 278 2.42 -13.35 -9.03
C ARG A 278 1.99 -13.38 -7.56
N HIS A 279 2.83 -13.94 -6.71
CA HIS A 279 2.57 -14.05 -5.27
C HIS A 279 2.53 -12.67 -4.59
N LEU A 280 3.43 -11.77 -4.97
CA LEU A 280 3.43 -10.38 -4.50
C LEU A 280 2.15 -9.62 -4.92
N ARG A 281 1.71 -9.74 -6.18
CA ARG A 281 0.43 -9.16 -6.65
C ARG A 281 -0.74 -9.60 -5.77
N ASN A 282 -0.84 -10.89 -5.56
CA ASN A 282 -1.92 -11.47 -4.75
C ASN A 282 -1.82 -11.04 -3.28
N GLY A 283 -0.61 -10.97 -2.74
CA GLY A 283 -0.35 -10.51 -1.38
C GLY A 283 -0.76 -9.06 -1.16
N PHE A 284 -0.33 -8.15 -2.03
CA PHE A 284 -0.71 -6.74 -1.95
C PHE A 284 -2.21 -6.52 -2.15
N ALA A 285 -2.85 -7.28 -3.03
CA ALA A 285 -4.30 -7.23 -3.18
C ALA A 285 -5.05 -7.57 -1.88
N ARG A 286 -4.53 -8.53 -1.07
CA ARG A 286 -5.10 -8.90 0.23
C ARG A 286 -4.83 -7.85 1.31
N VAL A 287 -3.63 -7.29 1.37
CA VAL A 287 -3.25 -6.25 2.34
C VAL A 287 -4.12 -5.00 2.14
N ARG A 288 -4.36 -4.59 0.89
CA ARG A 288 -5.26 -3.48 0.56
C ARG A 288 -6.65 -3.63 1.14
N THR A 289 -7.17 -4.85 1.15
CA THR A 289 -8.52 -5.14 1.68
C THR A 289 -8.58 -5.07 3.21
N ALA A 290 -7.50 -5.44 3.89
CA ALA A 290 -7.42 -5.44 5.35
C ALA A 290 -7.12 -4.04 5.95
N ALA A 291 -6.32 -3.24 5.24
CA ALA A 291 -5.88 -1.92 5.72
C ALA A 291 -6.81 -0.75 5.33
N TRP A 292 -7.71 -0.96 4.37
CA TRP A 292 -8.65 0.06 3.92
C TRP A 292 -9.98 -0.01 4.68
N GLN A 293 -9.94 0.08 6.01
CA GLN A 293 -11.07 0.67 6.75
C GLN A 293 -10.78 2.17 6.83
N PRO A 294 -11.66 3.05 6.29
CA PRO A 294 -11.56 4.47 6.60
C PRO A 294 -11.73 4.56 8.10
N GLN A 295 -10.65 4.90 8.81
CA GLN A 295 -10.75 5.28 10.20
C GLN A 295 -11.78 6.41 10.21
N ARG A 296 -12.93 6.15 10.79
CA ARG A 296 -13.92 7.16 11.14
C ARG A 296 -13.14 8.26 11.83
N GLU A 297 -13.17 9.45 11.24
CA GLU A 297 -12.72 10.66 11.90
C GLU A 297 -13.28 10.64 13.32
N ALA A 298 -12.42 10.41 14.29
CA ALA A 298 -12.75 10.62 15.68
C ALA A 298 -12.90 12.14 15.83
N ARG A 299 -14.14 12.62 15.66
CA ARG A 299 -14.54 13.94 16.14
C ARG A 299 -14.49 13.88 17.66
N THR A 300 -13.34 14.23 18.21
CA THR A 300 -13.27 14.68 19.59
C THR A 300 -13.46 16.19 19.55
N PRO A 301 -14.51 16.74 20.14
CA PRO A 301 -14.64 18.19 20.27
C PRO A 301 -13.48 18.65 21.15
N CYS A 302 -12.73 19.64 20.65
CA CYS A 302 -11.77 20.37 21.43
C CYS A 302 -12.55 21.15 22.50
N GLU A 303 -12.62 20.63 23.73
CA GLU A 303 -13.09 21.41 24.87
C GLU A 303 -12.09 22.52 25.12
N ALA A 304 -12.59 23.76 25.01
CA ALA A 304 -11.84 24.96 25.36
C ALA A 304 -11.49 24.90 26.87
N PRO A 305 -10.30 25.37 27.27
CA PRO A 305 -9.93 25.40 28.67
C PRO A 305 -10.85 26.38 29.43
N VAL A 306 -11.56 25.83 30.41
CA VAL A 306 -12.33 26.61 31.40
C VAL A 306 -11.36 27.53 32.15
N THR A 307 -11.49 28.83 31.96
CA THR A 307 -10.80 29.81 32.77
C THR A 307 -11.26 29.71 34.21
N ALA A 308 -10.43 29.10 35.06
CA ALA A 308 -10.62 29.12 36.50
C ALA A 308 -10.42 30.54 37.01
N GLY A 309 -11.51 31.14 37.50
CA GLY A 309 -11.49 32.45 38.14
C GLY A 309 -10.68 32.44 39.43
N ILE A 310 -9.81 33.43 39.56
CA ILE A 310 -8.99 33.68 40.76
C ILE A 310 -9.94 34.21 41.85
N PRO A 311 -9.98 33.64 43.07
CA PRO A 311 -10.74 34.25 44.16
C PRO A 311 -10.03 35.47 44.70
N LYS A 312 -10.73 36.60 44.74
CA LYS A 312 -10.27 37.81 45.41
C LYS A 312 -10.18 37.58 46.94
N ILE A 313 -8.96 37.67 47.46
CA ILE A 313 -8.74 37.77 48.92
C ILE A 313 -9.04 39.24 49.29
N ARG A 314 -10.04 39.43 50.17
CA ARG A 314 -10.26 40.71 50.89
C ARG A 314 -9.36 40.78 52.11
N ALA A 315 -8.87 41.98 52.32
CA ALA A 315 -8.04 42.41 53.45
C ALA A 315 -8.60 42.06 54.83
#